data_6de228ac5bad4881db611da8ee35d92b
#
_entry.id   6de228ac5bad4881db611da8ee35d92b
#
_cell.length_a   1.000
_cell.length_b   1.000
_cell.length_c   1.000
_cell.angle_alpha   90.00
_cell.angle_beta   90.00
_cell.angle_gamma   90.00
#
_symmetry.space_group_name_H-M   'P 1'
#
loop_
_entity.id
_entity.type
_entity.pdbx_description
1 polymer ?
#
loop_
_entity_poly.entity_id
_entity_poly.type
_entity_poly.pdbx_seq_one_letter_code
_entity_poly.pdbx_strand_id
1 'polypeptide(L)'
;MIEVLVVAAFVGAYLLIATERIHRVAAALGGAAAMVLLGVVDAHVAFFSEETGVDWNVIFLLLGMMIIVSVLKQTGVFDYLAIWAAKRAKGKPFAVMVMLVVITGVASALLDNVTTVLLIAPVTLLICDRLRLPPVPFLIAEALASNIGGTATLIGDPPNIIIGSRAGLSFNDFVVNLGPIVVILMVVFVGMCRVLFRSAFRYDEERVAAVMALDEREAIRDTGLLVRSLVVLVAVMAGFIAHSALHVEPSLVALLGAGALVAVSRLDPQ
;
A
#
# COMPACT_ATOMS: atom_id res chain seq x y z
N MET A 1 4.29 -35.38 21.71
CA MET A 1 4.34 -34.30 22.76
C MET A 1 4.81 -32.99 22.19
N ILE A 2 5.90 -32.95 21.40
CA ILE A 2 6.41 -31.75 20.75
C ILE A 2 5.38 -31.15 19.75
N GLU A 3 4.73 -31.99 18.94
CA GLU A 3 3.71 -31.54 17.98
C GLU A 3 2.54 -30.79 18.63
N VAL A 4 2.10 -31.26 19.81
CA VAL A 4 1.04 -30.60 20.58
C VAL A 4 1.51 -29.25 21.10
N LEU A 5 2.76 -29.14 21.54
CA LEU A 5 3.34 -27.87 21.98
C LEU A 5 3.49 -26.88 20.83
N VAL A 6 3.87 -27.36 19.64
CA VAL A 6 3.94 -26.55 18.41
C VAL A 6 2.58 -25.98 18.05
N VAL A 7 1.56 -26.84 17.98
CA VAL A 7 0.18 -26.43 17.69
C VAL A 7 -0.32 -25.45 18.76
N ALA A 8 -0.06 -25.72 20.03
CA ALA A 8 -0.46 -24.84 21.13
C ALA A 8 0.23 -23.46 21.05
N ALA A 9 1.53 -23.40 20.73
CA ALA A 9 2.26 -22.16 20.56
C ALA A 9 1.74 -21.35 19.34
N PHE A 10 1.48 -22.03 18.22
CA PHE A 10 0.90 -21.39 17.03
C PHE A 10 -0.50 -20.83 17.30
N VAL A 11 -1.40 -21.67 17.85
CA VAL A 11 -2.76 -21.25 18.20
C VAL A 11 -2.75 -20.13 19.25
N GLY A 12 -1.86 -20.22 20.24
CA GLY A 12 -1.67 -19.20 21.26
C GLY A 12 -1.24 -17.86 20.66
N ALA A 13 -0.25 -17.85 19.79
CA ALA A 13 0.19 -16.64 19.07
C ALA A 13 -0.95 -16.05 18.22
N TYR A 14 -1.69 -16.90 17.52
CA TYR A 14 -2.81 -16.48 16.69
C TYR A 14 -3.97 -15.87 17.50
N LEU A 15 -4.29 -16.46 18.65
CA LEU A 15 -5.29 -15.94 19.58
C LEU A 15 -4.87 -14.58 20.17
N LEU A 16 -3.57 -14.41 20.49
CA LEU A 16 -3.05 -13.12 20.95
C LEU A 16 -3.15 -12.04 19.88
N ILE A 17 -2.88 -12.38 18.61
CA ILE A 17 -3.06 -11.47 17.48
C ILE A 17 -4.54 -11.14 17.27
N ALA A 18 -5.42 -12.16 17.27
CA ALA A 18 -6.85 -11.98 17.02
C ALA A 18 -7.58 -11.22 18.13
N THR A 19 -7.11 -11.32 19.37
CA THR A 19 -7.71 -10.61 20.52
C THR A 19 -7.12 -9.23 20.74
N GLU A 20 -6.10 -8.82 19.96
CA GLU A 20 -5.41 -7.53 20.05
C GLU A 20 -4.91 -7.15 21.46
N ARG A 21 -4.77 -8.15 22.36
CA ARG A 21 -4.33 -7.90 23.73
C ARG A 21 -2.87 -7.46 23.85
N ILE A 22 -2.06 -7.85 22.87
CA ILE A 22 -0.66 -7.41 22.73
C ILE A 22 -0.41 -7.02 21.29
N HIS A 23 0.63 -6.23 21.07
CA HIS A 23 0.99 -5.80 19.72
C HIS A 23 1.26 -7.02 18.84
N ARG A 24 0.62 -7.09 17.66
CA ARG A 24 0.70 -8.24 16.73
C ARG A 24 2.13 -8.68 16.39
N VAL A 25 3.06 -7.70 16.25
CA VAL A 25 4.47 -8.00 16.01
C VAL A 25 5.10 -8.74 17.20
N ALA A 26 4.78 -8.31 18.45
CA ALA A 26 5.29 -8.99 19.65
C ALA A 26 4.73 -10.40 19.78
N ALA A 27 3.44 -10.62 19.44
CA ALA A 27 2.83 -11.95 19.42
C ALA A 27 3.49 -12.88 18.38
N ALA A 28 3.72 -12.38 17.16
CA ALA A 28 4.35 -13.14 16.08
C ALA A 28 5.82 -13.50 16.41
N LEU A 29 6.61 -12.52 16.87
CA LEU A 29 8.00 -12.75 17.27
C LEU A 29 8.12 -13.65 18.49
N GLY A 30 7.22 -13.51 19.49
CA GLY A 30 7.16 -14.38 20.65
C GLY A 30 6.82 -15.82 20.27
N GLY A 31 5.88 -16.03 19.35
CA GLY A 31 5.56 -17.35 18.80
C GLY A 31 6.75 -17.97 18.06
N ALA A 32 7.42 -17.20 17.20
CA ALA A 32 8.62 -17.66 16.50
C ALA A 32 9.76 -18.01 17.48
N ALA A 33 10.01 -17.17 18.48
CA ALA A 33 11.01 -17.44 19.52
C ALA A 33 10.68 -18.71 20.32
N ALA A 34 9.39 -18.93 20.62
CA ALA A 34 8.96 -20.16 21.29
C ALA A 34 9.28 -21.41 20.48
N MET A 35 9.11 -21.39 19.14
CA MET A 35 9.46 -22.52 18.26
C MET A 35 10.95 -22.83 18.29
N VAL A 36 11.80 -21.80 18.30
CA VAL A 36 13.26 -21.96 18.41
C VAL A 36 13.64 -22.49 19.78
N LEU A 37 13.07 -21.96 20.87
CA LEU A 37 13.34 -22.41 22.25
C LEU A 37 12.88 -23.84 22.53
N LEU A 38 11.80 -24.28 21.89
CA LEU A 38 11.32 -25.67 21.95
C LEU A 38 12.18 -26.63 21.11
N GLY A 39 13.18 -26.12 20.39
CA GLY A 39 14.05 -26.92 19.53
C GLY A 39 13.33 -27.52 18.32
N VAL A 40 12.19 -26.95 17.92
CA VAL A 40 11.40 -27.37 16.74
C VAL A 40 12.08 -26.91 15.47
N VAL A 41 12.63 -25.70 15.50
CA VAL A 41 13.35 -25.08 14.39
C VAL A 41 14.69 -24.59 14.92
N ASP A 42 15.77 -24.97 14.25
CA ASP A 42 17.10 -24.40 14.51
C ASP A 42 17.15 -22.94 14.06
N ALA A 43 17.84 -22.08 14.80
CA ALA A 43 17.95 -20.66 14.46
C ALA A 43 18.54 -20.44 13.07
N HIS A 44 19.50 -21.24 12.63
CA HIS A 44 20.06 -21.16 11.29
C HIS A 44 19.01 -21.50 10.23
N VAL A 45 18.22 -22.55 10.44
CA VAL A 45 17.11 -22.95 9.56
C VAL A 45 16.05 -21.87 9.53
N ALA A 46 15.69 -21.28 10.68
CA ALA A 46 14.68 -20.21 10.76
C ALA A 46 15.06 -18.99 9.94
N PHE A 47 16.34 -18.63 9.88
CA PHE A 47 16.78 -17.42 9.17
C PHE A 47 17.29 -17.66 7.76
N PHE A 48 17.85 -18.83 7.45
CA PHE A 48 18.62 -19.04 6.20
C PHE A 48 18.15 -20.23 5.37
N SER A 49 17.15 -21.00 5.80
CA SER A 49 16.57 -22.05 4.95
C SER A 49 15.80 -21.44 3.80
N GLU A 50 16.06 -21.86 2.58
CA GLU A 50 15.34 -21.44 1.38
C GLU A 50 13.86 -21.89 1.39
N GLU A 51 13.55 -23.03 2.01
CA GLU A 51 12.20 -23.58 2.01
C GLU A 51 11.33 -23.09 3.18
N THR A 52 11.90 -22.95 4.37
CA THR A 52 11.15 -22.70 5.62
C THR A 52 11.60 -21.47 6.39
N GLY A 53 12.73 -20.86 5.99
CA GLY A 53 13.30 -19.71 6.66
C GLY A 53 12.70 -18.37 6.20
N VAL A 54 13.33 -17.30 6.68
CA VAL A 54 12.98 -15.94 6.27
C VAL A 54 13.30 -15.75 4.79
N ASP A 55 12.32 -15.30 4.03
CA ASP A 55 12.52 -14.92 2.64
C ASP A 55 13.11 -13.50 2.58
N TRP A 56 14.44 -13.43 2.44
CA TRP A 56 15.18 -12.16 2.40
C TRP A 56 14.85 -11.33 1.17
N ASN A 57 14.47 -11.96 0.03
CA ASN A 57 14.04 -11.23 -1.15
C ASN A 57 12.76 -10.43 -0.84
N VAL A 58 11.80 -11.03 -0.14
CA VAL A 58 10.59 -10.35 0.32
C VAL A 58 10.93 -9.18 1.23
N ILE A 59 11.80 -9.41 2.23
CA ILE A 59 12.20 -8.36 3.19
C ILE A 59 12.87 -7.18 2.48
N PHE A 60 13.84 -7.45 1.62
CA PHE A 60 14.58 -6.40 0.90
C PHE A 60 13.73 -5.67 -0.14
N LEU A 61 12.81 -6.38 -0.80
CA LEU A 61 11.83 -5.76 -1.70
C LEU A 61 10.94 -4.76 -0.95
N LEU A 62 10.35 -5.20 0.17
CA LEU A 62 9.53 -4.34 1.02
C LEU A 62 10.33 -3.14 1.54
N LEU A 63 11.54 -3.36 2.04
CA LEU A 63 12.40 -2.28 2.55
C LEU A 63 12.70 -1.24 1.46
N GLY A 64 13.10 -1.69 0.27
CA GLY A 64 13.37 -0.80 -0.86
C GLY A 64 12.16 0.04 -1.25
N MET A 65 10.99 -0.60 -1.38
CA MET A 65 9.74 0.10 -1.70
C MET A 65 9.31 1.07 -0.60
N MET A 66 9.42 0.70 0.67
CA MET A 66 9.09 1.59 1.80
C MET A 66 9.97 2.85 1.80
N ILE A 67 11.26 2.74 1.48
CA ILE A 67 12.16 3.90 1.35
C ILE A 67 11.69 4.81 0.22
N ILE A 68 11.40 4.26 -0.97
CA ILE A 68 10.94 5.02 -2.12
C ILE A 68 9.64 5.77 -1.79
N VAL A 69 8.68 5.08 -1.18
CA VAL A 69 7.38 5.65 -0.80
C VAL A 69 7.53 6.71 0.28
N SER A 70 8.41 6.50 1.26
CA SER A 70 8.70 7.46 2.32
C SER A 70 9.23 8.79 1.77
N VAL A 71 10.13 8.74 0.79
CA VAL A 71 10.63 9.93 0.10
C VAL A 71 9.53 10.59 -0.75
N LEU A 72 8.77 9.80 -1.51
CA LEU A 72 7.67 10.30 -2.34
C LEU A 72 6.59 11.00 -1.48
N LYS A 73 6.28 10.46 -0.30
CA LYS A 73 5.37 11.07 0.67
C LYS A 73 5.76 12.51 1.02
N GLN A 74 7.05 12.79 1.21
CA GLN A 74 7.54 14.11 1.61
C GLN A 74 7.28 15.17 0.55
N THR A 75 7.08 14.78 -0.71
CA THR A 75 6.80 15.70 -1.82
C THR A 75 5.42 16.34 -1.77
N GLY A 76 4.45 15.75 -1.05
CA GLY A 76 3.07 16.18 -0.99
C GLY A 76 2.21 15.76 -2.20
N VAL A 77 2.70 14.84 -3.04
CA VAL A 77 1.99 14.42 -4.27
C VAL A 77 0.62 13.81 -3.99
N PHE A 78 0.46 13.08 -2.89
CA PHE A 78 -0.83 12.47 -2.53
C PHE A 78 -1.85 13.52 -2.12
N ASP A 79 -1.39 14.55 -1.38
CA ASP A 79 -2.21 15.71 -1.01
C ASP A 79 -2.67 16.45 -2.28
N TYR A 80 -1.75 16.68 -3.21
CA TYR A 80 -2.06 17.26 -4.52
C TYR A 80 -3.13 16.45 -5.27
N LEU A 81 -2.93 15.13 -5.41
CA LEU A 81 -3.84 14.27 -6.16
C LEU A 81 -5.25 14.24 -5.56
N ALA A 82 -5.37 14.21 -4.24
CA ALA A 82 -6.67 14.17 -3.58
C ALA A 82 -7.41 15.52 -3.69
N ILE A 83 -6.72 16.66 -3.52
CA ILE A 83 -7.31 17.99 -3.73
C ILE A 83 -7.72 18.18 -5.20
N TRP A 84 -6.84 17.81 -6.13
CA TRP A 84 -7.13 17.83 -7.57
C TRP A 84 -8.37 16.99 -7.91
N ALA A 85 -8.49 15.80 -7.33
CA ALA A 85 -9.64 14.92 -7.52
C ALA A 85 -10.94 15.58 -7.06
N ALA A 86 -10.95 16.19 -5.86
CA ALA A 86 -12.12 16.85 -5.32
C ALA A 86 -12.54 18.06 -6.18
N LYS A 87 -11.59 18.86 -6.66
CA LYS A 87 -11.84 19.96 -7.59
C LYS A 87 -12.37 19.46 -8.93
N ARG A 88 -11.75 18.40 -9.50
CA ARG A 88 -12.16 17.80 -10.78
C ARG A 88 -13.58 17.23 -10.71
N ALA A 89 -13.95 16.68 -9.55
CA ALA A 89 -15.30 16.20 -9.23
C ALA A 89 -16.31 17.36 -9.03
N LYS A 90 -15.85 18.63 -9.04
CA LYS A 90 -16.67 19.81 -8.75
C LYS A 90 -17.42 19.70 -7.42
N GLY A 91 -16.77 19.12 -6.41
CA GLY A 91 -17.34 18.91 -5.09
C GLY A 91 -18.57 18.00 -5.03
N LYS A 92 -18.97 17.33 -6.13
CA LYS A 92 -20.07 16.37 -6.13
C LYS A 92 -19.70 15.14 -5.33
N PRO A 93 -20.39 14.81 -4.22
CA PRO A 93 -19.91 13.82 -3.25
C PRO A 93 -19.60 12.44 -3.83
N PHE A 94 -20.49 11.90 -4.67
CA PHE A 94 -20.24 10.61 -5.31
C PHE A 94 -19.05 10.67 -6.30
N ALA A 95 -18.91 11.74 -7.06
CA ALA A 95 -17.78 11.89 -7.99
C ALA A 95 -16.45 12.04 -7.22
N VAL A 96 -16.46 12.75 -6.08
CA VAL A 96 -15.30 12.83 -5.18
C VAL A 96 -14.92 11.43 -4.69
N MET A 97 -15.89 10.65 -4.18
CA MET A 97 -15.66 9.27 -3.74
C MET A 97 -15.07 8.42 -4.87
N VAL A 98 -15.64 8.45 -6.07
CA VAL A 98 -15.14 7.69 -7.22
C VAL A 98 -13.70 8.05 -7.56
N MET A 99 -13.38 9.34 -7.60
CA MET A 99 -12.01 9.77 -7.91
C MET A 99 -11.01 9.36 -6.84
N LEU A 100 -11.36 9.52 -5.56
CA LEU A 100 -10.52 9.08 -4.44
C LEU A 100 -10.31 7.55 -4.46
N VAL A 101 -11.38 6.77 -4.67
CA VAL A 101 -11.33 5.31 -4.83
C VAL A 101 -10.40 4.90 -5.96
N VAL A 102 -10.52 5.53 -7.13
CA VAL A 102 -9.66 5.21 -8.29
C VAL A 102 -8.20 5.59 -8.02
N ILE A 103 -7.95 6.78 -7.47
CA ILE A 103 -6.59 7.23 -7.14
C ILE A 103 -5.97 6.28 -6.09
N THR A 104 -6.71 5.94 -5.05
CA THR A 104 -6.25 5.01 -4.00
C THR A 104 -5.95 3.64 -4.58
N GLY A 105 -6.83 3.09 -5.42
CA GLY A 105 -6.61 1.79 -6.06
C GLY A 105 -5.38 1.77 -6.97
N VAL A 106 -5.21 2.80 -7.80
CA VAL A 106 -4.04 2.92 -8.69
C VAL A 106 -2.75 3.14 -7.90
N ALA A 107 -2.78 4.01 -6.89
CA ALA A 107 -1.62 4.23 -6.03
C ALA A 107 -1.24 2.95 -5.28
N SER A 108 -2.21 2.19 -4.79
CA SER A 108 -1.97 0.93 -4.07
C SER A 108 -1.43 -0.19 -4.97
N ALA A 109 -1.74 -0.18 -6.25
CA ALA A 109 -1.12 -1.11 -7.20
C ALA A 109 0.39 -0.84 -7.43
N LEU A 110 0.85 0.39 -7.17
CA LEU A 110 2.24 0.81 -7.36
C LEU A 110 3.03 0.89 -6.05
N LEU A 111 2.31 1.01 -4.94
CA LEU A 111 2.85 1.13 -3.58
C LEU A 111 2.26 -0.02 -2.74
N ASP A 112 2.33 0.08 -1.43
CA ASP A 112 1.59 -0.85 -0.58
C ASP A 112 0.22 -0.27 -0.17
N ASN A 113 -0.73 -1.17 0.11
CA ASN A 113 -2.11 -0.83 0.44
C ASN A 113 -2.23 -0.03 1.75
N VAL A 114 -1.45 -0.37 2.77
CA VAL A 114 -1.50 0.28 4.09
C VAL A 114 -0.98 1.70 4.02
N THR A 115 0.21 1.88 3.42
CA THR A 115 0.82 3.20 3.26
C THR A 115 -0.06 4.10 2.39
N THR A 116 -0.64 3.58 1.31
CA THR A 116 -1.52 4.34 0.43
C THR A 116 -2.71 4.92 1.19
N VAL A 117 -3.41 4.13 2.00
CA VAL A 117 -4.53 4.62 2.81
C VAL A 117 -4.06 5.65 3.83
N LEU A 118 -2.95 5.41 4.52
CA LEU A 118 -2.40 6.35 5.50
C LEU A 118 -1.99 7.70 4.88
N LEU A 119 -1.65 7.72 3.58
CA LEU A 119 -1.30 8.93 2.87
C LEU A 119 -2.52 9.72 2.40
N ILE A 120 -3.55 9.05 1.92
CA ILE A 120 -4.72 9.70 1.32
C ILE A 120 -5.76 10.08 2.38
N ALA A 121 -5.93 9.27 3.44
CA ALA A 121 -6.94 9.49 4.47
C ALA A 121 -6.92 10.89 5.11
N PRO A 122 -5.78 11.51 5.49
CA PRO A 122 -5.78 12.87 6.05
C PRO A 122 -6.38 13.91 5.11
N VAL A 123 -6.12 13.80 3.81
CA VAL A 123 -6.65 14.73 2.81
C VAL A 123 -8.13 14.47 2.55
N THR A 124 -8.54 13.21 2.56
CA THR A 124 -9.96 12.84 2.49
C THR A 124 -10.73 13.42 3.67
N LEU A 125 -10.17 13.37 4.88
CA LEU A 125 -10.76 14.03 6.05
C LEU A 125 -10.92 15.53 5.84
N LEU A 126 -9.88 16.20 5.32
CA LEU A 126 -9.93 17.64 4.99
C LEU A 126 -11.03 17.95 3.96
N ILE A 127 -11.12 17.16 2.88
CA ILE A 127 -12.14 17.34 1.84
C ILE A 127 -13.55 17.11 2.41
N CYS A 128 -13.74 16.06 3.20
CA CYS A 128 -15.00 15.76 3.85
C CYS A 128 -15.43 16.87 4.81
N ASP A 129 -14.49 17.43 5.59
CA ASP A 129 -14.74 18.56 6.48
C ASP A 129 -15.19 19.80 5.68
N ARG A 130 -14.47 20.16 4.63
CA ARG A 130 -14.81 21.29 3.74
C ARG A 130 -16.18 21.15 3.09
N LEU A 131 -16.55 19.93 2.69
CA LEU A 131 -17.83 19.63 2.07
C LEU A 131 -18.93 19.28 3.09
N ARG A 132 -18.62 19.21 4.39
CA ARG A 132 -19.50 18.69 5.48
C ARG A 132 -20.09 17.32 5.17
N LEU A 133 -19.27 16.44 4.60
CA LEU A 133 -19.63 15.06 4.34
C LEU A 133 -19.20 14.15 5.50
N PRO A 134 -19.93 13.08 5.78
CA PRO A 134 -19.49 12.08 6.76
C PRO A 134 -18.23 11.38 6.23
N PRO A 135 -17.08 11.40 6.94
CA PRO A 135 -15.81 10.87 6.41
C PRO A 135 -15.78 9.35 6.38
N VAL A 136 -16.48 8.67 7.29
CA VAL A 136 -16.41 7.21 7.45
C VAL A 136 -16.70 6.44 6.16
N PRO A 137 -17.76 6.74 5.38
CA PRO A 137 -18.01 6.08 4.09
C PRO A 137 -16.86 6.23 3.08
N PHE A 138 -16.21 7.39 3.05
CA PHE A 138 -15.08 7.65 2.14
C PHE A 138 -13.85 6.86 2.55
N LEU A 139 -13.50 6.87 3.83
CA LEU A 139 -12.37 6.12 4.36
C LEU A 139 -12.54 4.59 4.20
N ILE A 140 -13.76 4.07 4.43
CA ILE A 140 -14.06 2.66 4.18
C ILE A 140 -13.91 2.34 2.69
N ALA A 141 -14.43 3.20 1.81
CA ALA A 141 -14.30 3.01 0.38
C ALA A 141 -12.84 3.03 -0.08
N GLU A 142 -12.01 3.92 0.45
CA GLU A 142 -10.57 3.97 0.15
C GLU A 142 -9.82 2.74 0.67
N ALA A 143 -10.09 2.28 1.89
CA ALA A 143 -9.48 1.09 2.45
C ALA A 143 -9.80 -0.16 1.62
N LEU A 144 -11.04 -0.32 1.17
CA LEU A 144 -11.43 -1.43 0.29
C LEU A 144 -10.83 -1.28 -1.12
N ALA A 145 -10.81 -0.05 -1.67
CA ALA A 145 -10.19 0.23 -2.97
C ALA A 145 -8.68 -0.05 -2.96
N SER A 146 -8.01 0.28 -1.87
CA SER A 146 -6.59 0.00 -1.66
C SER A 146 -6.30 -1.50 -1.70
N ASN A 147 -7.09 -2.32 -1.01
CA ASN A 147 -6.94 -3.77 -1.06
C ASN A 147 -7.23 -4.33 -2.47
N ILE A 148 -8.30 -3.86 -3.13
CA ILE A 148 -8.61 -4.26 -4.50
C ILE A 148 -7.48 -3.89 -5.44
N GLY A 149 -7.01 -2.63 -5.39
CA GLY A 149 -5.94 -2.12 -6.24
C GLY A 149 -4.60 -2.81 -5.99
N GLY A 150 -4.24 -3.00 -4.72
CA GLY A 150 -3.01 -3.69 -4.31
C GLY A 150 -2.90 -5.11 -4.83
N THR A 151 -4.03 -5.80 -5.01
CA THR A 151 -4.04 -7.15 -5.57
C THR A 151 -3.58 -7.21 -7.03
N ALA A 152 -3.60 -6.09 -7.77
CA ALA A 152 -3.26 -6.04 -9.19
C ALA A 152 -1.80 -6.37 -9.51
N THR A 153 -0.89 -6.14 -8.57
CA THR A 153 0.55 -6.27 -8.81
C THR A 153 1.25 -7.06 -7.70
N LEU A 154 2.45 -7.53 -8.01
CA LEU A 154 3.28 -8.23 -7.03
C LEU A 154 3.59 -7.38 -5.78
N ILE A 155 3.78 -6.08 -5.96
CA ILE A 155 4.27 -5.16 -4.91
C ILE A 155 3.15 -4.41 -4.19
N GLY A 156 1.91 -4.44 -4.68
CA GLY A 156 0.80 -3.68 -4.13
C GLY A 156 0.26 -4.20 -2.80
N ASP A 157 0.58 -5.45 -2.44
CA ASP A 157 0.19 -6.05 -1.16
C ASP A 157 1.27 -7.04 -0.69
N PRO A 158 1.74 -6.97 0.58
CA PRO A 158 2.75 -7.89 1.11
C PRO A 158 2.46 -9.39 0.89
N PRO A 159 1.23 -9.90 1.04
CA PRO A 159 0.91 -11.29 0.71
C PRO A 159 1.24 -11.67 -0.74
N ASN A 160 1.07 -10.77 -1.70
CA ASN A 160 1.37 -11.03 -3.10
C ASN A 160 2.88 -11.29 -3.30
N ILE A 161 3.72 -10.53 -2.61
CA ILE A 161 5.18 -10.69 -2.66
C ILE A 161 5.57 -12.08 -2.14
N ILE A 162 4.97 -12.51 -1.01
CA ILE A 162 5.23 -13.82 -0.41
C ILE A 162 4.77 -14.95 -1.36
N ILE A 163 3.56 -14.82 -1.90
CA ILE A 163 3.00 -15.80 -2.85
C ILE A 163 3.85 -15.85 -4.11
N GLY A 164 4.20 -14.69 -4.66
CA GLY A 164 5.02 -14.58 -5.87
C GLY A 164 6.39 -15.22 -5.69
N SER A 165 7.08 -14.92 -4.58
CA SER A 165 8.37 -15.50 -4.25
C SER A 165 8.28 -17.03 -4.12
N ARG A 166 7.31 -17.56 -3.38
CA ARG A 166 7.16 -19.01 -3.15
C ARG A 166 6.66 -19.78 -4.36
N ALA A 167 5.82 -19.16 -5.20
CA ALA A 167 5.27 -19.78 -6.40
C ALA A 167 6.10 -19.53 -7.67
N GLY A 168 7.17 -18.75 -7.58
CA GLY A 168 8.00 -18.38 -8.74
C GLY A 168 7.26 -17.50 -9.75
N LEU A 169 6.29 -16.68 -9.27
CA LEU A 169 5.50 -15.79 -10.13
C LEU A 169 6.21 -14.45 -10.28
N SER A 170 6.24 -13.95 -11.50
CA SER A 170 6.83 -12.66 -11.84
C SER A 170 5.85 -11.50 -11.60
N PHE A 171 6.38 -10.28 -11.60
CA PHE A 171 5.55 -9.05 -11.60
C PHE A 171 4.55 -9.04 -12.76
N ASN A 172 4.97 -9.48 -13.95
CA ASN A 172 4.13 -9.52 -15.13
C ASN A 172 2.99 -10.54 -15.02
N ASP A 173 3.22 -11.67 -14.34
CA ASP A 173 2.17 -12.67 -14.10
C ASP A 173 1.03 -12.07 -13.28
N PHE A 174 1.34 -11.28 -12.26
CA PHE A 174 0.32 -10.57 -11.49
C PHE A 174 -0.44 -9.55 -12.35
N VAL A 175 0.28 -8.67 -13.04
CA VAL A 175 -0.35 -7.60 -13.85
C VAL A 175 -1.24 -8.18 -14.95
N VAL A 176 -0.77 -9.20 -15.66
CA VAL A 176 -1.51 -9.77 -16.80
C VAL A 176 -2.74 -10.57 -16.34
N ASN A 177 -2.60 -11.36 -15.26
CA ASN A 177 -3.68 -12.24 -14.82
C ASN A 177 -4.64 -11.56 -13.83
N LEU A 178 -4.12 -10.77 -12.88
CA LEU A 178 -4.96 -10.14 -11.86
C LEU A 178 -5.39 -8.73 -12.24
N GLY A 179 -4.59 -7.98 -13.01
CA GLY A 179 -4.92 -6.62 -13.42
C GLY A 179 -6.31 -6.47 -14.05
N PRO A 180 -6.68 -7.28 -15.06
CA PRO A 180 -8.02 -7.22 -15.66
C PRO A 180 -9.14 -7.53 -14.66
N ILE A 181 -8.92 -8.49 -13.76
CA ILE A 181 -9.87 -8.86 -12.71
C ILE A 181 -10.07 -7.69 -11.74
N VAL A 182 -8.97 -7.05 -11.33
CA VAL A 182 -8.99 -5.89 -10.43
C VAL A 182 -9.73 -4.71 -11.05
N VAL A 183 -9.56 -4.47 -12.36
CA VAL A 183 -10.32 -3.42 -13.07
C VAL A 183 -11.83 -3.71 -13.00
N ILE A 184 -12.24 -4.94 -13.26
CA ILE A 184 -13.66 -5.35 -13.16
C ILE A 184 -14.16 -5.19 -11.73
N LEU A 185 -13.42 -5.67 -10.74
CA LEU A 185 -13.76 -5.53 -9.33
C LEU A 185 -13.89 -4.07 -8.91
N MET A 186 -12.99 -3.20 -9.37
CA MET A 186 -13.03 -1.77 -9.08
C MET A 186 -14.29 -1.11 -9.66
N VAL A 187 -14.67 -1.44 -10.88
CA VAL A 187 -15.91 -0.94 -11.52
C VAL A 187 -17.14 -1.39 -10.72
N VAL A 188 -17.22 -2.69 -10.38
CA VAL A 188 -18.31 -3.23 -9.55
C VAL A 188 -18.33 -2.55 -8.19
N PHE A 189 -17.17 -2.38 -7.55
CA PHE A 189 -17.05 -1.74 -6.25
C PHE A 189 -17.52 -0.28 -6.26
N VAL A 190 -17.15 0.50 -7.29
CA VAL A 190 -17.67 1.86 -7.48
C VAL A 190 -19.21 1.86 -7.58
N GLY A 191 -19.77 0.91 -8.33
CA GLY A 191 -21.22 0.72 -8.39
C GLY A 191 -21.84 0.40 -7.03
N MET A 192 -21.20 -0.47 -6.26
CA MET A 192 -21.62 -0.82 -4.88
C MET A 192 -21.57 0.40 -3.95
N CYS A 193 -20.51 1.22 -4.02
CA CYS A 193 -20.38 2.44 -3.23
C CYS A 193 -21.56 3.40 -3.44
N ARG A 194 -22.07 3.51 -4.67
CA ARG A 194 -23.24 4.34 -4.98
C ARG A 194 -24.50 3.88 -4.23
N VAL A 195 -24.65 2.58 -4.05
CA VAL A 195 -25.84 2.00 -3.38
C VAL A 195 -25.65 2.01 -1.86
N LEU A 196 -24.50 1.52 -1.38
CA LEU A 196 -24.21 1.35 0.05
C LEU A 196 -24.12 2.70 0.78
N PHE A 197 -23.46 3.69 0.16
CA PHE A 197 -23.18 4.98 0.79
C PHE A 197 -24.08 6.11 0.28
N ARG A 198 -25.22 5.80 -0.33
CA ARG A 198 -26.16 6.81 -0.88
C ARG A 198 -26.54 7.91 0.09
N SER A 199 -26.65 7.60 1.38
CA SER A 199 -26.98 8.56 2.43
C SER A 199 -25.88 9.58 2.72
N ALA A 200 -24.64 9.27 2.35
CA ALA A 200 -23.49 10.16 2.51
C ALA A 200 -23.37 11.21 1.39
N PHE A 201 -24.12 11.07 0.28
CA PHE A 201 -23.99 11.93 -0.90
C PHE A 201 -24.93 13.14 -0.85
N ARG A 202 -24.90 13.88 0.24
CA ARG A 202 -25.64 15.15 0.36
C ARG A 202 -24.81 16.24 -0.32
N TYR A 203 -25.37 16.83 -1.38
CA TYR A 203 -24.74 17.90 -2.13
C TYR A 203 -25.18 19.25 -1.60
N ASP A 204 -24.21 20.11 -1.30
CA ASP A 204 -24.42 21.48 -0.86
C ASP A 204 -23.57 22.41 -1.75
N GLU A 205 -24.24 23.20 -2.58
CA GLU A 205 -23.59 24.05 -3.59
C GLU A 205 -22.75 25.16 -2.97
N GLU A 206 -23.17 25.71 -1.79
CA GLU A 206 -22.41 26.74 -1.10
C GLU A 206 -21.05 26.23 -0.60
N ARG A 207 -20.95 24.93 -0.32
CA ARG A 207 -19.74 24.27 0.16
C ARG A 207 -18.74 23.94 -0.92
N VAL A 208 -19.20 23.79 -2.16
CA VAL A 208 -18.32 23.53 -3.29
C VAL A 208 -17.29 24.64 -3.46
N ALA A 209 -17.67 25.89 -3.22
CA ALA A 209 -16.77 27.04 -3.28
C ALA A 209 -15.56 26.88 -2.33
N ALA A 210 -15.76 26.29 -1.14
CA ALA A 210 -14.69 26.08 -0.17
C ALA A 210 -13.65 25.06 -0.65
N VAL A 211 -14.06 24.03 -1.41
CA VAL A 211 -13.12 23.07 -2.02
C VAL A 211 -12.47 23.64 -3.26
N MET A 212 -13.23 24.39 -4.07
CA MET A 212 -12.69 25.05 -5.27
C MET A 212 -11.65 26.13 -4.94
N ALA A 213 -11.70 26.69 -3.73
CA ALA A 213 -10.73 27.68 -3.24
C ALA A 213 -9.41 27.05 -2.74
N LEU A 214 -9.35 25.72 -2.56
CA LEU A 214 -8.09 25.05 -2.24
C LEU A 214 -7.12 25.16 -3.42
N ASP A 215 -5.86 25.48 -3.14
CA ASP A 215 -4.82 25.42 -4.17
C ASP A 215 -4.07 24.09 -4.04
N GLU A 216 -4.31 23.20 -5.00
CA GLU A 216 -3.64 21.89 -5.05
C GLU A 216 -2.13 22.02 -5.22
N ARG A 217 -1.64 23.12 -5.80
CA ARG A 217 -0.21 23.33 -6.04
C ARG A 217 0.55 23.62 -4.75
N GLU A 218 -0.10 24.23 -3.78
CA GLU A 218 0.49 24.46 -2.45
C GLU A 218 0.74 23.15 -1.69
N ALA A 219 0.08 22.06 -2.07
CA ALA A 219 0.33 20.75 -1.51
C ALA A 219 1.69 20.16 -1.90
N ILE A 220 2.24 20.57 -3.05
CA ILE A 220 3.58 20.15 -3.50
C ILE A 220 4.63 20.95 -2.74
N ARG A 221 5.33 20.27 -1.83
CA ARG A 221 6.34 20.88 -0.95
C ARG A 221 7.68 21.08 -1.64
N ASP A 222 8.09 20.12 -2.47
CA ASP A 222 9.33 20.16 -3.25
C ASP A 222 9.11 19.52 -4.63
N THR A 223 9.05 20.37 -5.65
CA THR A 223 8.87 19.93 -7.04
C THR A 223 10.12 19.19 -7.56
N GLY A 224 11.31 19.57 -7.13
CA GLY A 224 12.56 18.92 -7.54
C GLY A 224 12.63 17.49 -7.00
N LEU A 225 12.31 17.31 -5.73
CA LEU A 225 12.21 16.00 -5.09
C LEU A 225 11.12 15.15 -5.73
N LEU A 226 9.96 15.74 -6.04
CA LEU A 226 8.86 15.06 -6.72
C LEU A 226 9.29 14.49 -8.07
N VAL A 227 9.92 15.31 -8.92
CA VAL A 227 10.38 14.84 -10.24
C VAL A 227 11.39 13.72 -10.11
N ARG A 228 12.38 13.84 -9.22
CA ARG A 228 13.38 12.77 -8.98
C ARG A 228 12.72 11.48 -8.48
N SER A 229 11.81 11.59 -7.52
CA SER A 229 11.07 10.44 -6.99
C SER A 229 10.22 9.74 -8.06
N LEU A 230 9.53 10.50 -8.91
CA LEU A 230 8.74 9.94 -10.01
C LEU A 230 9.63 9.27 -11.06
N VAL A 231 10.77 9.88 -11.41
CA VAL A 231 11.72 9.26 -12.36
C VAL A 231 12.25 7.95 -11.81
N VAL A 232 12.65 7.91 -10.54
CA VAL A 232 13.11 6.67 -9.90
C VAL A 232 11.99 5.64 -9.82
N LEU A 233 10.78 6.05 -9.44
CA LEU A 233 9.63 5.13 -9.38
C LEU A 233 9.34 4.51 -10.75
N VAL A 234 9.33 5.31 -11.82
CA VAL A 234 9.14 4.82 -13.19
C VAL A 234 10.28 3.87 -13.60
N ALA A 235 11.52 4.18 -13.25
CA ALA A 235 12.67 3.31 -13.53
C ALA A 235 12.56 1.97 -12.77
N VAL A 236 12.13 2.00 -11.50
CA VAL A 236 11.89 0.78 -10.70
C VAL A 236 10.74 -0.03 -11.28
N MET A 237 9.64 0.61 -11.70
CA MET A 237 8.53 -0.10 -12.38
C MET A 237 8.99 -0.74 -13.70
N ALA A 238 9.78 -0.03 -14.49
CA ALA A 238 10.37 -0.60 -15.71
C ALA A 238 11.29 -1.78 -15.38
N GLY A 239 12.08 -1.67 -14.31
CA GLY A 239 12.90 -2.76 -13.78
C GLY A 239 12.07 -3.98 -13.38
N PHE A 240 10.91 -3.78 -12.70
CA PHE A 240 10.00 -4.87 -12.35
C PHE A 240 9.35 -5.52 -13.58
N ILE A 241 9.07 -4.77 -14.63
CA ILE A 241 8.56 -5.35 -15.89
C ILE A 241 9.65 -6.17 -16.59
N ALA A 242 10.89 -5.69 -16.56
CA ALA A 242 12.01 -6.30 -17.25
C ALA A 242 12.73 -7.39 -16.43
N HIS A 243 12.46 -7.53 -15.12
CA HIS A 243 13.24 -8.38 -14.20
C HIS A 243 13.34 -9.83 -14.66
N SER A 244 12.25 -10.41 -15.19
CA SER A 244 12.23 -11.79 -15.68
C SER A 244 13.15 -11.98 -16.90
N ALA A 245 13.20 -11.00 -17.82
CA ALA A 245 14.06 -11.04 -19.00
C ALA A 245 15.54 -10.80 -18.65
N LEU A 246 15.80 -10.00 -17.62
CA LEU A 246 17.14 -9.67 -17.15
C LEU A 246 17.69 -10.69 -16.14
N HIS A 247 16.88 -11.64 -15.67
CA HIS A 247 17.20 -12.58 -14.59
C HIS A 247 17.69 -11.88 -13.31
N VAL A 248 17.06 -10.76 -12.97
CA VAL A 248 17.38 -9.94 -11.79
C VAL A 248 16.25 -10.06 -10.78
N GLU A 249 16.59 -10.30 -9.52
CA GLU A 249 15.60 -10.36 -8.44
C GLU A 249 14.90 -9.02 -8.22
N PRO A 250 13.56 -9.00 -8.05
CA PRO A 250 12.82 -7.77 -7.75
C PRO A 250 13.36 -7.00 -6.54
N SER A 251 13.85 -7.70 -5.53
CA SER A 251 14.47 -7.10 -4.34
C SER A 251 15.66 -6.20 -4.68
N LEU A 252 16.51 -6.65 -5.61
CA LEU A 252 17.66 -5.86 -6.07
C LEU A 252 17.21 -4.60 -6.82
N VAL A 253 16.20 -4.71 -7.67
CA VAL A 253 15.63 -3.54 -8.40
C VAL A 253 15.12 -2.49 -7.40
N ALA A 254 14.36 -2.92 -6.39
CA ALA A 254 13.82 -2.02 -5.36
C ALA A 254 14.93 -1.36 -4.54
N LEU A 255 15.95 -2.13 -4.10
CA LEU A 255 17.06 -1.60 -3.31
C LEU A 255 17.92 -0.61 -4.11
N LEU A 256 18.23 -0.93 -5.37
CA LEU A 256 18.96 -0.02 -6.26
C LEU A 256 18.18 1.27 -6.48
N GLY A 257 16.86 1.17 -6.71
CA GLY A 257 15.98 2.33 -6.83
C GLY A 257 15.96 3.17 -5.55
N ALA A 258 15.83 2.53 -4.40
CA ALA A 258 15.86 3.20 -3.10
C ALA A 258 17.21 3.90 -2.86
N GLY A 259 18.32 3.21 -3.10
CA GLY A 259 19.66 3.77 -2.96
C GLY A 259 19.89 4.96 -3.89
N ALA A 260 19.49 4.84 -5.17
CA ALA A 260 19.55 5.94 -6.12
C ALA A 260 18.71 7.14 -5.66
N LEU A 261 17.46 6.89 -5.18
CA LEU A 261 16.59 7.95 -4.71
C LEU A 261 17.16 8.67 -3.49
N VAL A 262 17.67 7.93 -2.50
CA VAL A 262 18.31 8.53 -1.31
C VAL A 262 19.52 9.38 -1.72
N ALA A 263 20.36 8.90 -2.64
CA ALA A 263 21.53 9.61 -3.12
C ALA A 263 21.18 10.94 -3.84
N VAL A 264 20.09 10.95 -4.63
CA VAL A 264 19.67 12.15 -5.38
C VAL A 264 18.72 13.05 -4.60
N SER A 265 18.09 12.56 -3.55
CA SER A 265 17.11 13.32 -2.77
C SER A 265 17.76 14.41 -1.90
N ARG A 266 19.05 14.28 -1.57
CA ARG A 266 19.77 15.19 -0.64
C ARG A 266 19.06 15.33 0.71
N LEU A 267 18.37 14.31 1.14
CA LEU A 267 17.74 14.29 2.46
C LEU A 267 18.84 14.22 3.51
N ASP A 268 18.77 15.10 4.52
CA ASP A 268 19.62 14.98 5.68
C ASP A 268 19.30 13.69 6.41
N PRO A 269 20.30 12.84 6.72
CA PRO A 269 20.06 11.66 7.53
C PRO A 269 19.68 12.10 8.94
N GLN A 270 18.40 12.05 9.27
CA GLN A 270 17.91 12.20 10.64
C GLN A 270 17.84 10.85 11.32
#